data_48d8c2dd76d127a6e46fddcab2e0605e
#
_entry.id   48d8c2dd76d127a6e46fddcab2e0605e
#
_cell.length_a   1.000
_cell.length_b   1.000
_cell.length_c   1.000
_cell.angle_alpha   90.00
_cell.angle_beta   90.00
_cell.angle_gamma   90.00
#
_symmetry.space_group_name_H-M   'P 1'
#
loop_
_entity.id
_entity.type
_entity.pdbx_description
1 polymer ?
#
loop_
_entity_poly.entity_id
_entity_poly.type
_entity_poly.pdbx_seq_one_letter_code
_entity_poly.pdbx_strand_id
1 'polypeptide(L)'
;MKKNTEKKLNGTVIVTYRCNARCSMCNRYKAPSKPEEEISLDTIKKLPKMYFTNITGGEPFIRTDLKDIVRELYKKSDRIVISTNGFFTDRIVDLCKEFPNIGIRISIEGLEETNNEIRGLQNGYQRGYGTLKKLREMGMKDVGFGMTVQDLSLIHISEPTRPEPIS
;
A
#
# COMPACT_ATOMS: atom_id res chain seq x y z
N MET A 1 -30.30 -27.57 9.26
CA MET A 1 -29.74 -26.77 8.14
C MET A 1 -28.28 -26.46 8.41
N LYS A 2 -27.34 -27.08 7.68
CA LYS A 2 -25.91 -26.75 7.77
C LYS A 2 -25.72 -25.40 7.09
N LYS A 3 -25.33 -24.35 7.86
CA LYS A 3 -24.90 -23.06 7.28
C LYS A 3 -23.69 -23.37 6.43
N ASN A 4 -23.84 -23.24 5.11
CA ASN A 4 -22.74 -23.32 4.16
C ASN A 4 -21.90 -22.04 4.35
N THR A 5 -20.89 -22.08 5.22
CA THR A 5 -19.95 -21.00 5.40
C THR A 5 -18.97 -21.07 4.22
N GLU A 6 -19.32 -20.41 3.11
CA GLU A 6 -18.37 -20.21 2.02
C GLU A 6 -17.07 -19.65 2.62
N LYS A 7 -15.98 -20.38 2.40
CA LYS A 7 -14.66 -20.00 2.92
C LYS A 7 -14.21 -18.72 2.19
N LYS A 8 -14.22 -17.60 2.92
CA LYS A 8 -13.78 -16.30 2.38
C LYS A 8 -12.26 -16.35 2.12
N LEU A 9 -11.87 -16.25 0.86
CA LEU A 9 -10.48 -16.29 0.45
C LEU A 9 -9.89 -14.87 0.54
N ASN A 10 -8.74 -14.73 1.21
CA ASN A 10 -7.93 -13.52 1.21
C ASN A 10 -6.66 -13.76 0.40
N GLY A 11 -6.26 -12.77 -0.42
CA GLY A 11 -5.10 -12.86 -1.27
C GLY A 11 -4.14 -11.69 -1.10
N THR A 12 -2.85 -11.98 -1.27
CA THR A 12 -1.82 -10.95 -1.46
C THR A 12 -1.20 -11.14 -2.84
N VAL A 13 -1.26 -10.11 -3.67
CA VAL A 13 -0.72 -10.10 -5.01
C VAL A 13 0.52 -9.23 -5.04
N ILE A 14 1.68 -9.88 -5.15
CA ILE A 14 2.97 -9.21 -5.32
C ILE A 14 3.14 -8.94 -6.82
N VAL A 15 3.02 -7.68 -7.22
CA VAL A 15 3.02 -7.33 -8.65
C VAL A 15 4.41 -7.07 -9.20
N THR A 16 5.38 -6.68 -8.35
CA THR A 16 6.76 -6.40 -8.75
C THR A 16 7.69 -6.47 -7.53
N TYR A 17 8.98 -6.72 -7.75
CA TYR A 17 10.02 -6.50 -6.74
C TYR A 17 10.87 -5.26 -7.03
N ARG A 18 10.61 -4.54 -8.11
CA ARG A 18 11.23 -3.22 -8.36
C ARG A 18 10.71 -2.21 -7.35
N CYS A 19 11.60 -1.37 -6.82
CA CYS A 19 11.26 -0.32 -5.87
C CYS A 19 12.17 0.88 -6.04
N ASN A 20 11.64 2.07 -5.89
CA ASN A 20 12.40 3.33 -5.86
C ASN A 20 12.95 3.67 -4.46
N ALA A 21 12.52 2.96 -3.41
CA ALA A 21 13.01 3.10 -2.04
C ALA A 21 14.06 2.04 -1.72
N ARG A 22 14.94 2.35 -0.74
CA ARG A 22 16.02 1.47 -0.24
C ARG A 22 15.90 1.27 1.27
N CYS A 23 14.70 0.87 1.72
CA CYS A 23 14.39 0.75 3.13
C CYS A 23 15.37 -0.17 3.86
N SER A 24 15.87 0.27 5.03
CA SER A 24 16.83 -0.49 5.86
C SER A 24 16.28 -1.85 6.32
N MET A 25 14.95 -1.94 6.57
CA MET A 25 14.29 -3.18 6.98
C MET A 25 13.86 -4.07 5.80
N CYS A 26 14.09 -3.66 4.54
CA CYS A 26 13.62 -4.38 3.37
C CYS A 26 14.75 -4.65 2.38
N ASN A 27 14.87 -5.89 1.93
CA ASN A 27 15.93 -6.29 1.00
C ASN A 27 15.46 -6.39 -0.48
N ARG A 28 14.22 -6.00 -0.80
CA ARG A 28 13.68 -6.16 -2.16
C ARG A 28 14.42 -5.36 -3.23
N TYR A 29 14.85 -4.16 -2.88
CA TYR A 29 15.63 -3.31 -3.79
C TYR A 29 17.00 -3.91 -4.19
N LYS A 30 17.53 -4.88 -3.40
CA LYS A 30 18.78 -5.59 -3.70
C LYS A 30 18.62 -6.66 -4.76
N ALA A 31 17.40 -7.19 -4.93
CA ALA A 31 17.07 -8.23 -5.90
C ALA A 31 15.74 -7.86 -6.60
N PRO A 32 15.74 -6.82 -7.46
CA PRO A 32 14.55 -6.42 -8.19
C PRO A 32 14.18 -7.46 -9.24
N SER A 33 12.88 -7.65 -9.49
CA SER A 33 12.41 -8.45 -10.61
C SER A 33 12.72 -7.78 -11.94
N LYS A 34 12.89 -8.58 -12.98
CA LYS A 34 12.79 -8.08 -14.35
C LYS A 34 11.30 -8.01 -14.76
N PRO A 35 10.93 -7.13 -15.68
CA PRO A 35 9.53 -7.01 -16.11
C PRO A 35 8.90 -8.31 -16.57
N GLU A 36 9.65 -9.15 -17.26
CA GLU A 36 9.21 -10.46 -17.77
C GLU A 36 9.02 -11.54 -16.69
N GLU A 37 9.57 -11.33 -15.49
CA GLU A 37 9.43 -12.22 -14.33
C GLU A 37 8.22 -11.83 -13.47
N GLU A 38 7.62 -10.68 -13.73
CA GLU A 38 6.50 -10.16 -12.94
C GLU A 38 5.20 -10.86 -13.34
N ILE A 39 4.25 -10.92 -12.39
CA ILE A 39 2.96 -11.54 -12.64
C ILE A 39 2.28 -10.90 -13.86
N SER A 40 1.88 -11.73 -14.82
CA SER A 40 1.21 -11.27 -16.05
C SER A 40 -0.27 -11.01 -15.82
N LEU A 41 -0.88 -10.17 -16.66
CA LEU A 41 -2.31 -9.91 -16.64
C LEU A 41 -3.12 -11.21 -16.85
N ASP A 42 -2.62 -12.15 -17.69
CA ASP A 42 -3.29 -13.42 -17.90
C ASP A 42 -3.27 -14.33 -16.67
N THR A 43 -2.21 -14.26 -15.86
CA THR A 43 -2.18 -14.93 -14.55
C THR A 43 -3.18 -14.29 -13.58
N ILE A 44 -3.28 -12.96 -13.56
CA ILE A 44 -4.27 -12.22 -12.75
C ILE A 44 -5.71 -12.64 -13.12
N LYS A 45 -6.01 -12.79 -14.40
CA LYS A 45 -7.34 -13.26 -14.88
C LYS A 45 -7.70 -14.66 -14.37
N LYS A 46 -6.72 -15.51 -14.09
CA LYS A 46 -6.93 -16.88 -13.58
C LYS A 46 -7.12 -16.96 -12.06
N LEU A 47 -6.87 -15.87 -11.32
CA LEU A 47 -7.05 -15.85 -9.88
C LEU A 47 -8.53 -16.09 -9.49
N PRO A 48 -8.79 -16.80 -8.40
CA PRO A 48 -10.15 -17.05 -7.92
C PRO A 48 -10.80 -15.76 -7.42
N LYS A 49 -12.13 -15.83 -7.15
CA LYS A 49 -12.84 -14.79 -6.43
C LYS A 49 -12.33 -14.68 -5.00
N MET A 50 -12.08 -13.46 -4.52
CA MET A 50 -11.52 -13.16 -3.20
C MET A 50 -12.41 -12.19 -2.44
N TYR A 51 -12.49 -12.37 -1.13
CA TYR A 51 -13.11 -11.40 -0.23
C TYR A 51 -12.22 -10.17 -0.03
N PHE A 52 -10.92 -10.39 0.09
CA PHE A 52 -9.93 -9.32 0.29
C PHE A 52 -8.70 -9.58 -0.57
N THR A 53 -8.21 -8.53 -1.23
CA THR A 53 -6.96 -8.57 -1.99
C THR A 53 -6.05 -7.41 -1.56
N ASN A 54 -4.85 -7.73 -1.09
CA ASN A 54 -3.78 -6.77 -0.90
C ASN A 54 -2.86 -6.78 -2.13
N ILE A 55 -2.73 -5.67 -2.83
CA ILE A 55 -1.77 -5.48 -3.91
C ILE A 55 -0.52 -4.83 -3.30
N THR A 56 0.62 -5.45 -3.49
CA THR A 56 1.88 -5.02 -2.89
C THR A 56 3.07 -5.43 -3.77
N GLY A 57 4.29 -5.27 -3.25
CA GLY A 57 5.51 -5.69 -3.91
C GLY A 57 6.71 -4.92 -3.40
N GLY A 58 7.58 -4.49 -4.33
CA GLY A 58 8.50 -3.39 -4.08
C GLY A 58 7.71 -2.09 -4.00
N GLU A 59 7.50 -1.44 -5.16
CA GLU A 59 6.56 -0.33 -5.29
C GLU A 59 5.61 -0.59 -6.46
N PRO A 60 4.32 -0.87 -6.19
CA PRO A 60 3.37 -1.22 -7.24
C PRO A 60 3.23 -0.16 -8.34
N PHE A 61 3.31 1.12 -7.98
CA PHE A 61 3.15 2.23 -8.91
C PHE A 61 4.34 2.45 -9.86
N ILE A 62 5.37 1.63 -9.79
CA ILE A 62 6.41 1.55 -10.85
C ILE A 62 5.85 0.86 -12.10
N ARG A 63 4.91 -0.08 -11.94
CA ARG A 63 4.30 -0.77 -13.09
C ARG A 63 3.40 0.18 -13.88
N THR A 64 3.57 0.16 -15.18
CA THR A 64 2.76 0.97 -16.11
C THR A 64 1.38 0.39 -16.37
N ASP A 65 1.23 -0.94 -16.20
CA ASP A 65 0.00 -1.70 -16.39
C ASP A 65 -0.76 -1.98 -15.07
N LEU A 66 -0.39 -1.31 -13.97
CA LEU A 66 -1.03 -1.51 -12.66
C LEU A 66 -2.55 -1.27 -12.72
N LYS A 67 -3.01 -0.29 -13.52
CA LYS A 67 -4.44 -0.04 -13.71
C LYS A 67 -5.19 -1.23 -14.29
N ASP A 68 -4.60 -1.91 -15.26
CA ASP A 68 -5.22 -3.08 -15.88
C ASP A 68 -5.27 -4.27 -14.90
N ILE A 69 -4.23 -4.44 -14.09
CA ILE A 69 -4.21 -5.41 -12.99
C ILE A 69 -5.32 -5.12 -11.98
N VAL A 70 -5.44 -3.87 -11.53
CA VAL A 70 -6.49 -3.45 -10.59
C VAL A 70 -7.87 -3.68 -11.19
N ARG A 71 -8.07 -3.35 -12.47
CA ARG A 71 -9.36 -3.55 -13.17
C ARG A 71 -9.76 -5.03 -13.20
N GLU A 72 -8.84 -5.95 -13.45
CA GLU A 72 -9.11 -7.38 -13.40
C GLU A 72 -9.40 -7.88 -11.98
N LEU A 73 -8.65 -7.42 -10.99
CA LEU A 73 -8.89 -7.77 -9.59
C LEU A 73 -10.19 -7.17 -9.04
N TYR A 74 -10.59 -6.00 -9.52
CA TYR A 74 -11.84 -5.33 -9.12
C TYR A 74 -13.09 -6.15 -9.46
N LYS A 75 -13.03 -6.97 -10.53
CA LYS A 75 -14.11 -7.87 -10.94
C LYS A 75 -14.29 -9.08 -10.01
N LYS A 76 -13.30 -9.40 -9.20
CA LYS A 76 -13.23 -10.65 -8.43
C LYS A 76 -12.84 -10.47 -6.96
N SER A 77 -12.71 -9.24 -6.48
CA SER A 77 -12.37 -8.94 -5.09
C SER A 77 -13.43 -8.02 -4.49
N ASP A 78 -13.98 -8.40 -3.34
CA ASP A 78 -14.98 -7.56 -2.65
C ASP A 78 -14.31 -6.31 -2.06
N ARG A 79 -13.03 -6.41 -1.67
CA ARG A 79 -12.23 -5.29 -1.19
C ARG A 79 -10.80 -5.41 -1.70
N ILE A 80 -10.27 -4.31 -2.23
CA ILE A 80 -8.86 -4.19 -2.65
C ILE A 80 -8.18 -3.12 -1.81
N VAL A 81 -6.96 -3.42 -1.35
CA VAL A 81 -6.06 -2.45 -0.73
C VAL A 81 -4.73 -2.48 -1.48
N ILE A 82 -4.15 -1.32 -1.74
CA ILE A 82 -2.82 -1.20 -2.33
C ILE A 82 -1.87 -0.63 -1.28
N SER A 83 -0.79 -1.36 -1.02
CA SER A 83 0.32 -0.90 -0.16
C SER A 83 1.37 -0.23 -1.03
N THR A 84 1.71 1.03 -0.73
CA THR A 84 2.62 1.87 -1.53
C THR A 84 3.47 2.76 -0.63
N ASN A 85 4.64 3.18 -1.09
CA ASN A 85 5.43 4.21 -0.41
C ASN A 85 4.87 5.64 -0.65
N GLY A 86 3.85 5.79 -1.48
CA GLY A 86 3.16 7.04 -1.73
C GLY A 86 3.91 8.05 -2.60
N PHE A 87 5.06 7.70 -3.15
CA PHE A 87 5.92 8.62 -3.89
C PHE A 87 5.34 9.10 -5.22
N PHE A 88 4.60 8.24 -5.91
CA PHE A 88 4.05 8.49 -7.23
C PHE A 88 2.64 9.11 -7.16
N THR A 89 2.50 10.26 -6.50
CA THR A 89 1.23 10.94 -6.20
C THR A 89 0.27 10.98 -7.38
N ASP A 90 0.73 11.42 -8.57
CA ASP A 90 -0.16 11.60 -9.71
C ASP A 90 -0.68 10.27 -10.26
N ARG A 91 0.14 9.21 -10.28
CA ARG A 91 -0.28 7.86 -10.67
C ARG A 91 -1.28 7.27 -9.68
N ILE A 92 -1.07 7.51 -8.37
CA ILE A 92 -1.97 7.05 -7.31
C ILE A 92 -3.32 7.75 -7.44
N VAL A 93 -3.32 9.07 -7.58
CA VAL A 93 -4.52 9.89 -7.78
C VAL A 93 -5.29 9.47 -9.02
N ASP A 94 -4.59 9.26 -10.14
CA ASP A 94 -5.20 8.87 -11.40
C ASP A 94 -5.84 7.47 -11.32
N LEU A 95 -5.23 6.53 -10.62
CA LEU A 95 -5.82 5.22 -10.35
C LEU A 95 -7.05 5.34 -9.44
N CYS A 96 -6.99 6.14 -8.39
CA CYS A 96 -8.09 6.33 -7.44
C CYS A 96 -9.30 7.05 -8.05
N LYS A 97 -9.11 7.88 -9.08
CA LYS A 97 -10.23 8.47 -9.84
C LYS A 97 -11.06 7.40 -10.56
N GLU A 98 -10.40 6.36 -11.08
CA GLU A 98 -11.07 5.26 -11.76
C GLU A 98 -11.68 4.24 -10.76
N PHE A 99 -10.99 4.02 -9.62
CA PHE A 99 -11.38 3.05 -8.61
C PHE A 99 -11.55 3.70 -7.21
N PRO A 100 -12.61 4.50 -6.97
CA PRO A 100 -12.74 5.29 -5.75
C PRO A 100 -12.99 4.46 -4.47
N ASN A 101 -13.35 3.19 -4.60
CA ASN A 101 -13.64 2.31 -3.48
C ASN A 101 -12.48 1.40 -3.06
N ILE A 102 -11.29 1.57 -3.65
CA ILE A 102 -10.11 0.83 -3.19
C ILE A 102 -9.48 1.50 -1.97
N GLY A 103 -8.81 0.69 -1.14
CA GLY A 103 -8.00 1.19 -0.03
C GLY A 103 -6.58 1.53 -0.47
N ILE A 104 -6.01 2.60 0.08
CA ILE A 104 -4.59 2.94 -0.09
C ILE A 104 -3.92 2.97 1.28
N ARG A 105 -2.84 2.22 1.43
CA ARG A 105 -1.99 2.24 2.62
C ARG A 105 -0.63 2.79 2.24
N ILE A 106 -0.35 4.00 2.72
CA ILE A 106 0.91 4.69 2.48
C ILE A 106 1.86 4.34 3.61
N SER A 107 3.00 3.81 3.24
CA SER A 107 4.00 3.37 4.21
C SER A 107 4.78 4.56 4.75
N ILE A 108 4.63 4.86 6.03
CA ILE A 108 5.32 5.90 6.78
C ILE A 108 5.86 5.28 8.08
N GLU A 109 7.15 5.46 8.36
CA GLU A 109 7.84 4.82 9.50
C GLU A 109 8.13 5.79 10.65
N GLY A 110 7.70 7.02 10.58
CA GLY A 110 7.92 8.06 11.58
C GLY A 110 7.78 9.46 11.01
N LEU A 111 8.31 10.46 11.71
CA LEU A 111 8.39 11.82 11.19
C LEU A 111 9.41 11.91 10.06
N GLU A 112 9.52 13.07 9.43
CA GLU A 112 10.22 13.30 8.17
C GLU A 112 11.63 12.71 8.13
N GLU A 113 12.49 13.07 9.08
CA GLU A 113 13.88 12.64 9.13
C GLU A 113 13.97 11.13 9.27
N THR A 114 13.33 10.59 10.31
CA THR A 114 13.28 9.13 10.59
C THR A 114 12.72 8.34 9.41
N ASN A 115 11.62 8.83 8.82
CA ASN A 115 11.02 8.15 7.68
C ASN A 115 11.95 8.12 6.46
N ASN A 116 12.57 9.25 6.14
CA ASN A 116 13.44 9.37 4.97
C ASN A 116 14.72 8.54 5.14
N GLU A 117 15.27 8.47 6.36
CA GLU A 117 16.40 7.61 6.71
C GLU A 117 16.03 6.13 6.59
N ILE A 118 14.99 5.67 7.31
CA ILE A 118 14.58 4.25 7.32
C ILE A 118 14.22 3.78 5.91
N ARG A 119 13.54 4.61 5.13
CA ARG A 119 13.10 4.26 3.78
C ARG A 119 14.17 4.45 2.71
N GLY A 120 15.28 5.14 3.03
CA GLY A 120 16.34 5.45 2.07
C GLY A 120 15.76 6.13 0.82
N LEU A 121 14.82 7.07 1.03
CA LEU A 121 14.06 7.73 -0.03
C LEU A 121 13.98 9.23 0.27
N GLN A 122 14.75 10.03 -0.47
CA GLN A 122 14.73 11.48 -0.34
C GLN A 122 13.32 12.03 -0.60
N ASN A 123 12.84 12.94 0.26
CA ASN A 123 11.49 13.50 0.23
C ASN A 123 10.36 12.44 0.31
N GLY A 124 10.67 11.22 0.79
CA GLY A 124 9.70 10.13 0.89
C GLY A 124 8.54 10.46 1.81
N TYR A 125 8.81 11.12 2.95
CA TYR A 125 7.79 11.58 3.88
C TYR A 125 6.86 12.62 3.25
N GLN A 126 7.42 13.69 2.68
CA GLN A 126 6.66 14.77 2.08
C GLN A 126 5.78 14.26 0.94
N ARG A 127 6.31 13.38 0.09
CA ARG A 127 5.57 12.75 -1.00
C ARG A 127 4.45 11.87 -0.47
N GLY A 128 4.74 10.97 0.46
CA GLY A 128 3.75 10.06 1.04
C GLY A 128 2.65 10.81 1.78
N TYR A 129 3.01 11.74 2.65
CA TYR A 129 2.05 12.57 3.40
C TYR A 129 1.20 13.45 2.46
N GLY A 130 1.84 14.10 1.49
CA GLY A 130 1.15 14.90 0.46
C GLY A 130 0.16 14.07 -0.36
N THR A 131 0.54 12.83 -0.71
CA THR A 131 -0.35 11.89 -1.39
C THR A 131 -1.57 11.54 -0.54
N LEU A 132 -1.37 11.22 0.76
CA LEU A 132 -2.48 10.96 1.68
C LEU A 132 -3.45 12.14 1.74
N LYS A 133 -2.91 13.34 1.94
CA LYS A 133 -3.71 14.58 2.01
C LYS A 133 -4.56 14.75 0.75
N LYS A 134 -3.94 14.62 -0.43
CA LYS A 134 -4.64 14.76 -1.72
C LYS A 134 -5.75 13.71 -1.90
N LEU A 135 -5.52 12.47 -1.50
CA LEU A 135 -6.55 11.42 -1.54
C LEU A 135 -7.72 11.71 -0.60
N ARG A 136 -7.45 12.25 0.59
CA ARG A 136 -8.49 12.67 1.54
C ARG A 136 -9.30 13.85 0.99
N GLU A 137 -8.65 14.84 0.40
CA GLU A 137 -9.29 15.98 -0.27
C GLU A 137 -10.19 15.54 -1.44
N MET A 138 -9.83 14.45 -2.13
CA MET A 138 -10.67 13.82 -3.16
C MET A 138 -11.87 13.04 -2.60
N GLY A 139 -12.03 12.95 -1.29
CA GLY A 139 -13.12 12.22 -0.65
C GLY A 139 -12.91 10.70 -0.51
N MET A 140 -11.68 10.21 -0.72
CA MET A 140 -11.38 8.80 -0.52
C MET A 140 -11.56 8.42 0.96
N LYS A 141 -12.35 7.36 1.23
CA LYS A 141 -12.68 6.93 2.60
C LYS A 141 -11.68 5.94 3.17
N ASP A 142 -11.19 5.01 2.38
CA ASP A 142 -10.29 3.92 2.81
C ASP A 142 -8.82 4.26 2.52
N VAL A 143 -8.33 5.34 3.16
CA VAL A 143 -6.92 5.75 3.04
C VAL A 143 -6.29 5.92 4.43
N GLY A 144 -5.03 5.52 4.56
CA GLY A 144 -4.30 5.61 5.82
C GLY A 144 -2.83 5.26 5.69
N PHE A 145 -2.13 5.36 6.80
CA PHE A 145 -0.74 4.92 6.90
C PHE A 145 -0.63 3.43 7.21
N GLY A 146 0.47 2.83 6.75
CA GLY A 146 0.99 1.55 7.21
C GLY A 146 2.38 1.78 7.77
N MET A 147 2.65 1.26 8.97
CA MET A 147 3.93 1.41 9.65
C MET A 147 4.49 0.04 10.02
N THR A 148 5.80 -0.13 9.86
CA THR A 148 6.54 -1.28 10.37
C THR A 148 7.27 -0.84 11.65
N VAL A 149 6.77 -1.24 12.81
CA VAL A 149 7.40 -0.90 14.09
C VAL A 149 8.70 -1.69 14.22
N GLN A 150 9.82 -0.99 14.25
CA GLN A 150 11.17 -1.58 14.39
C GLN A 150 11.72 -1.42 15.79
N ASP A 151 11.36 -0.34 16.49
CA ASP A 151 11.79 -0.01 17.83
C ASP A 151 10.58 0.38 18.67
N LEU A 152 10.49 -0.15 19.89
CA LEU A 152 9.41 0.16 20.83
C LEU A 152 9.38 1.65 21.21
N SER A 153 10.49 2.37 21.08
CA SER A 153 10.55 3.83 21.30
C SER A 153 9.66 4.62 20.34
N LEU A 154 9.35 4.07 19.16
CA LEU A 154 8.48 4.70 18.18
C LEU A 154 6.99 4.58 18.50
N ILE A 155 6.61 3.73 19.46
CA ILE A 155 5.22 3.54 19.91
C ILE A 155 4.70 4.83 20.55
N HIS A 156 5.55 5.62 21.19
CA HIS A 156 5.17 6.88 21.84
C HIS A 156 4.73 7.98 20.86
N ILE A 157 4.99 7.83 19.57
CA ILE A 157 4.53 8.79 18.53
C ILE A 157 3.04 8.62 18.21
N SER A 158 2.46 7.47 18.52
CA SER A 158 1.07 7.12 18.22
C SER A 158 0.14 7.10 19.43
N GLU A 159 0.66 7.29 20.65
CA GLU A 159 -0.20 7.41 21.82
C GLU A 159 -0.85 8.80 21.86
N PRO A 160 -2.20 8.88 21.97
CA PRO A 160 -2.85 10.13 22.31
C PRO A 160 -2.34 10.56 23.69
N THR A 161 -1.81 11.76 23.79
CA THR A 161 -1.45 12.38 25.07
C THR A 161 -2.62 12.22 26.02
N ARG A 162 -2.47 11.36 27.06
CA ARG A 162 -3.43 11.32 28.17
C ARG A 162 -3.43 12.71 28.80
N PRO A 163 -4.60 13.34 29.01
CA PRO A 163 -4.67 14.54 29.79
C PRO A 163 -4.06 14.25 31.16
N GLU A 164 -3.09 15.03 31.59
CA GLU A 164 -2.58 14.97 32.95
C GLU A 164 -3.76 15.12 33.92
N PRO A 165 -3.85 14.31 34.98
CA PRO A 165 -4.89 14.51 35.99
C PRO A 165 -4.69 15.88 36.62
N ILE A 166 -5.72 16.71 36.54
CA ILE A 166 -5.76 18.02 37.20
C ILE A 166 -5.74 17.74 38.70
N SER A 167 -4.64 18.12 39.36
CA SER A 167 -4.48 18.09 40.81
C SER A 167 -5.34 19.17 41.47
#